data_7d03d3bde0dda5d6429e1aeed38a8f13
#
_entry.id   7d03d3bde0dda5d6429e1aeed38a8f13
#
_cell.length_a   1.000
_cell.length_b   1.000
_cell.length_c   1.000
_cell.angle_alpha   90.00
_cell.angle_beta   90.00
_cell.angle_gamma   90.00
#
_symmetry.space_group_name_H-M   'P 1'
#
loop_
_entity.id
_entity.type
_entity.pdbx_description
1 polymer ?
#
loop_
_entity_poly.entity_id
_entity_poly.type
_entity_poly.pdbx_seq_one_letter_code
_entity_poly.pdbx_strand_id
1 'polypeptide(L)'
;RDLRMSRGLGDVYKRQASVTENLKNVADAMNREISDLTVVILDRERHESIIGEAREAGARIRLITDGDVVPSVDCGIQGSGIHMVLGSGGAPEGVLAAVGLKCLGGDMQAKLLPHTEEELTRMKKMGIDDPNKVLTLDDLVRGDDCIFSETAITDCALLKGVRYFGDGARTSTLVLRYKTGTVRFVDTIHRFGDKKPAVRLW
;
A
#
# COMPACT_ATOMS: atom_id res chain seq x y z
N ARG A 1 -8.26 9.58 -5.49
CA ARG A 1 -8.07 8.85 -4.25
C ARG A 1 -6.73 9.18 -3.66
N ASP A 2 -6.73 9.63 -2.45
CA ASP A 2 -5.51 9.79 -1.68
C ASP A 2 -5.39 8.61 -0.72
N LEU A 3 -4.33 7.86 -0.84
CA LEU A 3 -3.93 6.82 0.08
C LEU A 3 -2.79 7.35 0.94
N ARG A 4 -2.97 7.34 2.24
CA ARG A 4 -1.90 7.69 3.17
C ARG A 4 -1.85 6.64 4.25
N MET A 5 -0.69 6.07 4.50
CA MET A 5 -0.53 4.89 5.33
C MET A 5 0.59 5.08 6.33
N SER A 6 0.34 4.64 7.55
CA SER A 6 1.35 4.52 8.59
C SER A 6 1.03 3.34 9.50
N ARG A 7 2.05 2.66 10.00
CA ARG A 7 1.87 1.48 10.85
C ARG A 7 1.62 1.90 12.30
N GLY A 8 0.48 1.45 12.88
CA GLY A 8 0.19 1.62 14.30
C GLY A 8 0.07 3.07 14.79
N LEU A 9 -0.18 4.01 13.86
CA LEU A 9 -0.19 5.44 14.14
C LEU A 9 -1.53 6.09 13.77
N GLY A 10 -2.64 5.33 13.85
CA GLY A 10 -3.97 5.79 13.42
C GLY A 10 -4.42 7.10 14.06
N ASP A 11 -4.08 7.31 15.33
CA ASP A 11 -4.39 8.54 16.05
C ASP A 11 -3.41 9.69 15.73
N VAL A 12 -2.26 9.37 15.15
CA VAL A 12 -1.17 10.32 14.85
C VAL A 12 -1.32 10.91 13.48
N TYR A 13 -1.71 10.10 12.49
CA TYR A 13 -1.90 10.54 11.12
C TYR A 13 -3.31 11.09 10.89
N LYS A 14 -3.41 12.27 10.30
CA LYS A 14 -4.69 12.92 9.95
C LYS A 14 -4.75 13.23 8.46
N ARG A 15 -5.67 12.60 7.75
CA ARG A 15 -5.87 12.79 6.30
C ARG A 15 -6.11 14.27 5.92
N GLN A 16 -6.67 15.05 6.81
CA GLN A 16 -6.99 16.47 6.58
C GLN A 16 -5.83 17.42 6.92
N ALA A 17 -4.79 16.92 7.59
CA ALA A 17 -3.59 17.70 7.89
C ALA A 17 -2.67 17.82 6.66
N SER A 18 -1.79 18.79 6.67
CA SER A 18 -0.76 18.93 5.64
C SER A 18 0.22 17.75 5.63
N VAL A 19 0.97 17.60 4.55
CA VAL A 19 2.03 16.57 4.47
C VAL A 19 3.07 16.80 5.56
N THR A 20 3.48 18.05 5.73
CA THR A 20 4.47 18.45 6.75
C THR A 20 4.00 18.12 8.16
N GLU A 21 2.74 18.44 8.50
CA GLU A 21 2.18 18.15 9.82
C GLU A 21 2.13 16.63 10.07
N ASN A 22 1.71 15.85 9.07
CA ASN A 22 1.68 14.40 9.19
C ASN A 22 3.08 13.79 9.32
N LEU A 23 4.07 14.29 8.57
CA LEU A 23 5.45 13.86 8.70
C LEU A 23 6.00 14.14 10.09
N LYS A 24 5.71 15.32 10.65
CA LYS A 24 6.10 15.68 12.01
C LYS A 24 5.47 14.74 13.03
N ASN A 25 4.15 14.52 12.94
CA ASN A 25 3.44 13.63 13.86
C ASN A 25 4.00 12.20 13.82
N VAL A 26 4.29 11.68 12.62
CA VAL A 26 4.89 10.35 12.45
C VAL A 26 6.32 10.30 13.01
N ALA A 27 7.13 11.33 12.76
CA ALA A 27 8.48 11.44 13.30
C ALA A 27 8.48 11.44 14.82
N ASP A 28 7.63 12.28 15.43
CA ASP A 28 7.46 12.37 16.87
C ASP A 28 7.02 11.03 17.48
N ALA A 29 6.02 10.37 16.89
CA ALA A 29 5.52 9.08 17.37
C ALA A 29 6.55 7.95 17.23
N MET A 30 7.46 8.05 16.27
CA MET A 30 8.56 7.08 16.09
C MET A 30 9.83 7.47 16.84
N ASN A 31 9.82 8.60 17.55
CA ASN A 31 11.01 9.20 18.20
C ASN A 31 12.18 9.35 17.20
N ARG A 32 11.91 9.98 16.05
CA ARG A 32 12.83 10.21 14.94
C ARG A 32 12.74 11.64 14.44
N GLU A 33 13.73 12.04 13.64
CA GLU A 33 13.66 13.27 12.85
C GLU A 33 12.91 13.02 11.54
N ILE A 34 12.30 14.07 10.96
CA ILE A 34 11.63 13.97 9.65
C ILE A 34 12.61 13.47 8.57
N SER A 35 13.88 13.88 8.67
CA SER A 35 14.96 13.46 7.74
C SER A 35 15.24 11.95 7.77
N ASP A 36 14.79 11.24 8.80
CA ASP A 36 14.92 9.79 8.92
C ASP A 36 13.72 9.03 8.32
N LEU A 37 12.64 9.75 8.03
CA LEU A 37 11.47 9.15 7.42
C LEU A 37 11.67 8.97 5.92
N THR A 38 11.29 7.79 5.42
CA THR A 38 11.19 7.51 3.99
C THR A 38 9.73 7.47 3.59
N VAL A 39 9.36 8.33 2.65
CA VAL A 39 8.01 8.44 2.10
C VAL A 39 8.02 7.93 0.67
N VAL A 40 7.13 7.01 0.34
CA VAL A 40 6.94 6.53 -1.02
C VAL A 40 5.80 7.30 -1.67
N ILE A 41 6.03 7.81 -2.86
CA ILE A 41 5.06 8.59 -3.64
C ILE A 41 5.12 8.14 -5.10
N LEU A 42 3.96 7.96 -5.74
CA LEU A 42 3.89 7.73 -7.19
C LEU A 42 4.38 8.98 -7.93
N ASP A 43 5.30 8.79 -8.86
CA ASP A 43 5.80 9.85 -9.75
C ASP A 43 4.72 10.18 -10.80
N ARG A 44 3.86 11.11 -10.45
CA ARG A 44 2.74 11.58 -11.27
C ARG A 44 2.60 13.09 -11.09
N GLU A 45 2.28 13.78 -12.15
CA GLU A 45 2.04 15.23 -12.17
C GLU A 45 1.06 15.69 -11.07
N ARG A 46 -0.01 14.94 -10.84
CA ARG A 46 -0.98 15.20 -9.76
C ARG A 46 -0.41 15.12 -8.33
N HIS A 47 0.79 14.60 -8.16
CA HIS A 47 1.46 14.47 -6.85
C HIS A 47 2.60 15.48 -6.64
N GLU A 48 2.86 16.38 -7.59
CA GLU A 48 3.94 17.36 -7.50
C GLU A 48 3.88 18.20 -6.22
N SER A 49 2.67 18.62 -5.81
CA SER A 49 2.50 19.38 -4.56
C SER A 49 2.86 18.56 -3.33
N ILE A 50 2.47 17.27 -3.29
CA ILE A 50 2.80 16.36 -2.19
C ILE A 50 4.31 16.11 -2.14
N ILE A 51 4.93 15.91 -3.31
CA ILE A 51 6.38 15.70 -3.44
C ILE A 51 7.14 16.95 -2.99
N GLY A 52 6.67 18.13 -3.42
CA GLY A 52 7.26 19.43 -3.03
C GLY A 52 7.22 19.63 -1.51
N GLU A 53 6.04 19.47 -0.90
CA GLU A 53 5.86 19.64 0.54
C GLU A 53 6.68 18.63 1.36
N ALA A 54 6.72 17.35 0.95
CA ALA A 54 7.53 16.34 1.62
C ALA A 54 9.03 16.64 1.53
N ARG A 55 9.48 17.19 0.38
CA ARG A 55 10.88 17.61 0.17
C ARG A 55 11.23 18.81 1.04
N GLU A 56 10.38 19.82 1.08
CA GLU A 56 10.57 21.01 1.92
C GLU A 56 10.59 20.65 3.41
N ALA A 57 9.78 19.67 3.83
CA ALA A 57 9.80 19.16 5.19
C ALA A 57 11.07 18.34 5.53
N GLY A 58 11.90 18.00 4.54
CA GLY A 58 13.17 17.30 4.73
C GLY A 58 13.07 15.76 4.76
N ALA A 59 11.93 15.17 4.42
CA ALA A 59 11.79 13.72 4.36
C ALA A 59 12.56 13.09 3.18
N ARG A 60 12.97 11.84 3.33
CA ARG A 60 13.52 11.04 2.21
C ARG A 60 12.37 10.60 1.32
N ILE A 61 12.45 10.92 0.04
CA ILE A 61 11.40 10.59 -0.93
C ILE A 61 11.88 9.47 -1.83
N ARG A 62 11.09 8.41 -1.91
CA ARG A 62 11.23 7.34 -2.89
C ARG A 62 10.11 7.45 -3.91
N LEU A 63 10.44 7.91 -5.11
CA LEU A 63 9.50 7.95 -6.22
C LEU A 63 9.39 6.58 -6.86
N ILE A 64 8.17 6.17 -7.18
CA ILE A 64 7.86 4.95 -7.90
C ILE A 64 7.00 5.26 -9.12
N THR A 65 7.22 4.54 -10.20
CA THR A 65 6.47 4.76 -11.44
C THR A 65 5.13 4.04 -11.46
N ASP A 66 5.00 2.92 -10.72
CA ASP A 66 3.79 2.10 -10.64
C ASP A 66 3.83 1.19 -9.42
N GLY A 67 2.69 0.49 -9.10
CA GLY A 67 2.65 -0.56 -8.11
C GLY A 67 2.63 -0.06 -6.66
N ASP A 68 1.70 0.81 -6.30
CA ASP A 68 1.57 1.41 -4.97
C ASP A 68 1.09 0.43 -3.88
N VAL A 69 0.52 -0.71 -4.24
CA VAL A 69 0.07 -1.74 -3.27
C VAL A 69 1.26 -2.32 -2.50
N VAL A 70 2.33 -2.71 -3.22
CA VAL A 70 3.51 -3.34 -2.61
C VAL A 70 4.16 -2.43 -1.56
N PRO A 71 4.59 -1.18 -1.87
CA PRO A 71 5.18 -0.30 -0.86
C PRO A 71 4.21 0.06 0.26
N SER A 72 2.90 0.00 0.02
CA SER A 72 1.88 0.21 1.05
C SER A 72 1.89 -0.93 2.07
N VAL A 73 1.97 -2.15 1.61
CA VAL A 73 2.11 -3.34 2.48
C VAL A 73 3.48 -3.33 3.16
N ASP A 74 4.55 -3.03 2.41
CA ASP A 74 5.91 -2.91 2.94
C ASP A 74 6.01 -1.90 4.07
N CYS A 75 5.25 -0.79 4.01
CA CYS A 75 5.16 0.20 5.10
C CYS A 75 4.70 -0.42 6.43
N GLY A 76 3.87 -1.46 6.38
CA GLY A 76 3.43 -2.23 7.55
C GLY A 76 4.45 -3.24 8.07
N ILE A 77 5.53 -3.52 7.32
CA ILE A 77 6.53 -4.53 7.68
C ILE A 77 7.74 -3.86 8.34
N GLN A 78 8.07 -4.33 9.55
CA GLN A 78 9.21 -3.81 10.29
C GLN A 78 10.53 -4.06 9.54
N GLY A 79 11.34 -3.01 9.41
CA GLY A 79 12.64 -3.12 8.74
C GLY A 79 12.60 -2.93 7.22
N SER A 80 11.42 -2.67 6.63
CA SER A 80 11.28 -2.35 5.20
C SER A 80 11.96 -1.02 4.82
N GLY A 81 12.18 -0.15 5.80
CA GLY A 81 12.71 1.20 5.59
C GLY A 81 11.71 2.18 5.00
N ILE A 82 10.43 1.77 4.83
CA ILE A 82 9.33 2.65 4.38
C ILE A 82 8.49 3.02 5.60
N HIS A 83 8.24 4.31 5.78
CA HIS A 83 7.53 4.83 6.95
C HIS A 83 6.14 5.37 6.61
N MET A 84 5.94 5.82 5.37
CA MET A 84 4.68 6.36 4.89
C MET A 84 4.55 6.20 3.38
N VAL A 85 3.33 6.01 2.90
CA VAL A 85 2.98 6.07 1.47
C VAL A 85 1.94 7.17 1.28
N LEU A 86 2.20 8.08 0.36
CA LEU A 86 1.32 9.20 0.05
C LEU A 86 0.96 9.21 -1.42
N GLY A 87 -0.29 9.51 -1.72
CA GLY A 87 -0.71 9.70 -3.11
C GLY A 87 -2.16 9.38 -3.36
N SER A 88 -2.50 9.31 -4.64
CA SER A 88 -3.82 8.95 -5.12
C SER A 88 -3.72 7.85 -6.17
N GLY A 89 -4.60 6.89 -6.12
CA GLY A 89 -4.59 5.72 -7.00
C GLY A 89 -5.99 5.15 -7.22
N GLY A 90 -6.07 3.99 -7.82
CA GLY A 90 -7.31 3.29 -8.07
C GLY A 90 -8.00 2.79 -6.79
N ALA A 91 -9.32 2.59 -6.88
CA ALA A 91 -10.12 2.07 -5.78
C ALA A 91 -9.75 0.65 -5.36
N PRO A 92 -9.59 -0.24 -6.30
CA PRO A 92 -9.25 -1.61 -6.01
C PRO A 92 -7.88 -1.71 -5.31
N GLU A 93 -6.88 -0.99 -5.80
CA GLU A 93 -5.53 -0.96 -5.24
C GLU A 93 -5.55 -0.47 -3.79
N GLY A 94 -6.38 0.55 -3.52
CA GLY A 94 -6.58 1.07 -2.16
C GLY A 94 -7.14 0.04 -1.20
N VAL A 95 -8.10 -0.78 -1.63
CA VAL A 95 -8.67 -1.83 -0.80
C VAL A 95 -7.66 -2.97 -0.59
N LEU A 96 -6.91 -3.36 -1.63
CA LEU A 96 -5.85 -4.36 -1.50
C LEU A 96 -4.79 -3.94 -0.48
N ALA A 97 -4.32 -2.69 -0.58
CA ALA A 97 -3.38 -2.13 0.39
C ALA A 97 -3.94 -2.12 1.82
N ALA A 98 -5.22 -1.75 1.97
CA ALA A 98 -5.91 -1.77 3.27
C ALA A 98 -5.99 -3.18 3.86
N VAL A 99 -6.25 -4.22 3.05
CA VAL A 99 -6.24 -5.61 3.52
C VAL A 99 -4.86 -6.01 4.02
N GLY A 100 -3.80 -5.71 3.27
CA GLY A 100 -2.43 -6.01 3.69
C GLY A 100 -2.06 -5.31 5.00
N LEU A 101 -2.36 -4.01 5.09
CA LEU A 101 -2.11 -3.24 6.32
C LEU A 101 -2.92 -3.74 7.51
N LYS A 102 -4.20 -4.09 7.33
CA LYS A 102 -5.01 -4.68 8.40
C LYS A 102 -4.39 -5.96 8.93
N CYS A 103 -3.88 -6.82 8.06
CA CYS A 103 -3.18 -8.05 8.47
C CYS A 103 -1.89 -7.77 9.29
N LEU A 104 -1.25 -6.63 9.05
CA LEU A 104 0.02 -6.24 9.69
C LEU A 104 -0.18 -5.34 10.92
N GLY A 105 -1.42 -4.97 11.25
CA GLY A 105 -1.70 -4.01 12.31
C GLY A 105 -1.26 -2.58 11.97
N GLY A 106 -1.21 -2.28 10.67
CA GLY A 106 -0.97 -0.94 10.17
C GLY A 106 -2.22 -0.07 10.19
N ASP A 107 -2.12 1.16 9.70
CA ASP A 107 -3.24 2.06 9.54
C ASP A 107 -3.26 2.72 8.17
N MET A 108 -4.45 3.14 7.76
CA MET A 108 -4.69 3.81 6.49
C MET A 108 -5.90 4.72 6.56
N GLN A 109 -5.77 5.91 6.03
CA GLN A 109 -6.89 6.82 5.79
C GLN A 109 -6.98 7.16 4.31
N ALA A 110 -8.18 7.10 3.77
CA ALA A 110 -8.46 7.39 2.37
C ALA A 110 -9.64 8.35 2.22
N LYS A 111 -9.69 9.04 1.08
CA LYS A 111 -10.81 9.86 0.67
C LYS A 111 -11.13 9.55 -0.80
N LEU A 112 -12.40 9.44 -1.14
CA LEU A 112 -12.82 9.32 -2.53
C LEU A 112 -12.74 10.69 -3.21
N LEU A 113 -12.25 10.71 -4.45
CA LEU A 113 -12.17 11.90 -5.29
C LEU A 113 -12.97 11.64 -6.56
N PRO A 114 -14.31 11.78 -6.51
CA PRO A 114 -15.13 11.65 -7.71
C PRO A 114 -14.88 12.85 -8.64
N HIS A 115 -14.65 12.58 -9.91
CA HIS A 115 -14.42 13.60 -10.94
C HIS A 115 -15.65 13.85 -11.82
N THR A 116 -16.64 12.95 -11.79
CA THR A 116 -17.85 13.04 -12.60
C THR A 116 -19.12 12.85 -11.75
N GLU A 117 -20.25 13.34 -12.24
CA GLU A 117 -21.57 13.12 -11.63
C GLU A 117 -21.96 11.63 -11.59
N GLU A 118 -21.49 10.86 -12.56
CA GLU A 118 -21.72 9.40 -12.57
C GLU A 118 -20.96 8.71 -11.43
N GLU A 119 -19.73 9.14 -11.16
CA GLU A 119 -18.94 8.62 -10.05
C GLU A 119 -19.55 9.01 -8.69
N LEU A 120 -20.06 10.25 -8.55
CA LEU A 120 -20.81 10.70 -7.38
C LEU A 120 -22.06 9.86 -7.16
N THR A 121 -22.82 9.60 -8.22
CA THR A 121 -24.01 8.77 -8.17
C THR A 121 -23.70 7.34 -7.77
N ARG A 122 -22.62 6.77 -8.32
CA ARG A 122 -22.13 5.43 -7.98
C ARG A 122 -21.72 5.34 -6.51
N MET A 123 -20.99 6.35 -6.03
CA MET A 123 -20.55 6.46 -4.64
C MET A 123 -21.75 6.44 -3.67
N LYS A 124 -22.79 7.24 -3.94
CA LYS A 124 -24.04 7.26 -3.15
C LYS A 124 -24.76 5.90 -3.16
N LYS A 125 -24.85 5.26 -4.33
CA LYS A 125 -25.42 3.89 -4.44
C LYS A 125 -24.65 2.85 -3.63
N MET A 126 -23.38 3.08 -3.38
CA MET A 126 -22.52 2.22 -2.54
C MET A 126 -22.58 2.57 -1.05
N GLY A 127 -23.47 3.50 -0.65
CA GLY A 127 -23.68 3.90 0.75
C GLY A 127 -22.67 4.90 1.29
N ILE A 128 -21.99 5.64 0.40
CA ILE A 128 -21.09 6.74 0.77
C ILE A 128 -21.74 8.04 0.29
N ASP A 129 -22.50 8.66 1.16
CA ASP A 129 -23.28 9.87 0.82
C ASP A 129 -22.43 11.15 0.85
N ASP A 130 -21.41 11.20 1.72
CA ASP A 130 -20.51 12.34 1.84
C ASP A 130 -19.20 12.08 1.08
N PRO A 131 -18.91 12.80 -0.02
CA PRO A 131 -17.66 12.68 -0.75
C PRO A 131 -16.44 13.14 0.06
N ASN A 132 -16.66 13.91 1.13
CA ASN A 132 -15.59 14.37 2.01
C ASN A 132 -15.31 13.40 3.17
N LYS A 133 -16.09 12.34 3.30
CA LYS A 133 -15.87 11.34 4.34
C LYS A 133 -14.42 10.79 4.25
N VAL A 134 -13.71 10.86 5.37
CA VAL A 134 -12.45 10.13 5.54
C VAL A 134 -12.81 8.67 5.83
N LEU A 135 -12.35 7.78 4.96
CA LEU A 135 -12.50 6.33 5.12
C LEU A 135 -11.32 5.82 5.94
N THR A 136 -11.63 5.16 7.03
CA THR A 136 -10.65 4.48 7.88
C THR A 136 -10.35 3.09 7.34
N LEU A 137 -9.38 2.42 7.93
CA LEU A 137 -9.04 1.04 7.61
C LEU A 137 -10.25 0.10 7.75
N ASP A 138 -11.07 0.28 8.79
CA ASP A 138 -12.28 -0.52 9.02
C ASP A 138 -13.44 -0.17 8.09
N ASP A 139 -13.50 1.06 7.59
CA ASP A 139 -14.45 1.41 6.51
C ASP A 139 -14.09 0.68 5.20
N LEU A 140 -12.78 0.52 4.92
CA LEU A 140 -12.27 -0.10 3.69
C LEU A 140 -12.31 -1.62 3.74
N VAL A 141 -12.01 -2.20 4.90
CA VAL A 141 -11.94 -3.66 5.10
C VAL A 141 -12.77 -4.04 6.31
N ARG A 142 -14.01 -4.43 6.06
CA ARG A 142 -14.94 -4.90 7.09
C ARG A 142 -14.73 -6.38 7.38
N GLY A 143 -15.04 -6.79 8.62
CA GLY A 143 -15.01 -8.19 9.05
C GLY A 143 -13.83 -8.53 9.94
N ASP A 144 -13.92 -9.70 10.56
CA ASP A 144 -13.05 -10.15 11.65
C ASP A 144 -11.90 -11.04 11.16
N ASP A 145 -11.84 -11.35 9.88
CA ASP A 145 -10.75 -12.10 9.27
C ASP A 145 -10.59 -11.71 7.80
N CYS A 146 -9.35 -11.58 7.39
CA CYS A 146 -8.97 -11.41 5.99
C CYS A 146 -7.60 -12.03 5.72
N ILE A 147 -7.36 -12.35 4.48
CA ILE A 147 -6.08 -12.88 3.99
C ILE A 147 -5.62 -11.97 2.85
N PHE A 148 -4.36 -11.59 2.90
CA PHE A 148 -3.66 -10.94 1.80
C PHE A 148 -2.63 -11.91 1.24
N SER A 149 -2.53 -12.01 -0.08
CA SER A 149 -1.49 -12.79 -0.74
C SER A 149 -1.01 -12.05 -1.97
N GLU A 150 0.29 -11.91 -2.09
CA GLU A 150 0.94 -11.35 -3.28
C GLU A 150 2.11 -12.23 -3.71
N THR A 151 2.29 -12.39 -5.02
CA THR A 151 3.42 -13.09 -5.62
C THR A 151 4.16 -12.14 -6.55
N ALA A 152 5.44 -11.97 -6.34
CA ALA A 152 6.24 -11.06 -7.15
C ALA A 152 6.50 -11.63 -8.55
N ILE A 153 6.17 -10.83 -9.58
CA ILE A 153 6.55 -11.12 -10.98
C ILE A 153 7.96 -10.61 -11.25
N THR A 154 8.26 -9.41 -10.77
CA THR A 154 9.59 -8.79 -10.81
C THR A 154 10.13 -8.61 -9.39
N ASP A 155 11.43 -8.38 -9.24
CA ASP A 155 12.01 -8.13 -7.91
C ASP A 155 11.39 -6.87 -7.28
N CYS A 156 11.02 -6.99 -6.01
CA CYS A 156 10.60 -5.88 -5.17
C CYS A 156 11.38 -5.87 -3.84
N ALA A 157 11.05 -4.98 -2.93
CA ALA A 157 11.81 -4.83 -1.69
C ALA A 157 11.83 -6.10 -0.83
N LEU A 158 10.71 -6.81 -0.77
CA LEU A 158 10.53 -7.99 0.09
C LEU A 158 10.59 -9.32 -0.63
N LEU A 159 10.24 -9.36 -1.92
CA LEU A 159 10.06 -10.60 -2.68
C LEU A 159 10.94 -10.64 -3.91
N LYS A 160 11.39 -11.84 -4.26
CA LYS A 160 12.08 -12.09 -5.53
C LYS A 160 11.06 -12.35 -6.63
N GLY A 161 11.28 -11.75 -7.79
CA GLY A 161 10.49 -12.01 -8.98
C GLY A 161 10.64 -13.46 -9.48
N VAL A 162 9.82 -13.82 -10.44
CA VAL A 162 9.83 -15.16 -11.05
C VAL A 162 11.21 -15.47 -11.65
N ARG A 163 11.74 -16.64 -11.33
CA ARG A 163 12.99 -17.17 -11.88
C ARG A 163 12.73 -18.46 -12.62
N TYR A 164 12.92 -18.46 -13.93
CA TYR A 164 12.80 -19.64 -14.75
C TYR A 164 14.13 -20.40 -14.77
N PHE A 165 14.04 -21.73 -14.75
CA PHE A 165 15.19 -22.64 -14.89
C PHE A 165 14.73 -23.92 -15.59
N GLY A 166 15.58 -24.50 -16.44
CA GLY A 166 15.33 -25.79 -17.09
C GLY A 166 13.86 -26.10 -17.38
N ASP A 167 13.29 -26.98 -16.57
CA ASP A 167 11.92 -27.46 -16.65
C ASP A 167 10.97 -26.84 -15.61
N GLY A 168 11.32 -25.69 -15.02
CA GLY A 168 10.52 -25.12 -13.94
C GLY A 168 10.65 -23.62 -13.73
N ALA A 169 10.05 -23.17 -12.65
CA ALA A 169 10.17 -21.80 -12.18
C ALA A 169 10.16 -21.75 -10.64
N ARG A 170 10.75 -20.71 -10.08
CA ARG A 170 10.63 -20.34 -8.67
C ARG A 170 9.84 -19.06 -8.54
N THR A 171 8.90 -19.03 -7.60
CA THR A 171 8.15 -17.85 -7.22
C THR A 171 8.34 -17.58 -5.74
N SER A 172 8.28 -16.30 -5.36
CA SER A 172 8.28 -15.84 -3.98
C SER A 172 6.97 -15.12 -3.68
N THR A 173 6.30 -15.52 -2.60
CA THR A 173 4.95 -15.09 -2.22
C THR A 173 4.94 -14.65 -0.77
N LEU A 174 4.30 -13.51 -0.49
CA LEU A 174 3.93 -13.07 0.85
C LEU A 174 2.48 -13.47 1.10
N VAL A 175 2.22 -14.12 2.24
CA VAL A 175 0.86 -14.46 2.71
C VAL A 175 0.66 -13.93 4.12
N LEU A 176 -0.34 -13.08 4.28
CA LEU A 176 -0.70 -12.46 5.55
C LEU A 176 -2.10 -12.94 5.96
N ARG A 177 -2.33 -13.13 7.24
CA ARG A 177 -3.67 -13.38 7.76
C ARG A 177 -3.94 -12.57 9.01
N TYR A 178 -5.04 -11.82 9.00
CA TYR A 178 -5.45 -10.94 10.09
C TYR A 178 -5.70 -11.68 11.39
N LYS A 179 -6.62 -12.66 11.38
CA LYS A 179 -7.08 -13.38 12.58
C LYS A 179 -5.94 -14.07 13.35
N THR A 180 -4.92 -14.52 12.67
CA THR A 180 -3.80 -15.23 13.30
C THR A 180 -2.56 -14.35 13.48
N GLY A 181 -2.56 -13.12 12.97
CA GLY A 181 -1.41 -12.21 12.99
C GLY A 181 -0.17 -12.81 12.31
N THR A 182 -0.36 -13.71 11.32
CA THR A 182 0.75 -14.44 10.72
C THR A 182 1.23 -13.79 9.44
N VAL A 183 2.56 -13.70 9.33
CA VAL A 183 3.30 -13.28 8.13
C VAL A 183 4.09 -14.47 7.63
N ARG A 184 3.87 -14.87 6.39
CA ARG A 184 4.57 -16.00 5.76
C ARG A 184 5.22 -15.58 4.47
N PHE A 185 6.49 -15.90 4.34
CA PHE A 185 7.22 -15.85 3.07
C PHE A 185 7.29 -17.27 2.52
N VAL A 186 6.76 -17.48 1.33
CA VAL A 186 6.64 -18.78 0.70
C VAL A 186 7.42 -18.79 -0.61
N ASP A 187 8.51 -19.55 -0.64
CA ASP A 187 9.24 -19.85 -1.86
C ASP A 187 8.73 -21.14 -2.46
N THR A 188 8.25 -21.09 -3.68
CA THR A 188 7.65 -22.23 -4.37
C THR A 188 8.48 -22.61 -5.61
N ILE A 189 8.78 -23.90 -5.76
CA ILE A 189 9.39 -24.46 -6.96
C ILE A 189 8.29 -25.14 -7.76
N HIS A 190 8.05 -24.61 -8.95
CA HIS A 190 7.14 -25.18 -9.93
C HIS A 190 7.93 -26.06 -10.90
N ARG A 191 7.58 -27.35 -10.99
CA ARG A 191 8.12 -28.25 -12.00
C ARG A 191 7.09 -28.40 -13.09
N PHE A 192 7.47 -28.09 -14.31
CA PHE A 192 6.51 -28.12 -15.42
C PHE A 192 6.33 -29.56 -15.96
N GLY A 193 7.36 -30.41 -15.93
CA GLY A 193 7.32 -31.78 -16.42
C GLY A 193 6.67 -31.87 -17.80
N ASP A 194 5.83 -32.86 -18.02
CA ASP A 194 5.03 -33.00 -19.25
C ASP A 194 3.82 -32.05 -19.32
N LYS A 195 3.58 -31.29 -18.26
CA LYS A 195 2.53 -30.26 -18.25
C LYS A 195 3.07 -28.99 -18.94
N LYS A 196 2.65 -28.77 -20.18
CA LYS A 196 2.91 -27.50 -20.86
C LYS A 196 2.36 -26.36 -19.97
N PRO A 197 3.14 -25.31 -19.70
CA PRO A 197 2.64 -24.18 -18.91
C PRO A 197 1.41 -23.62 -19.60
N ALA A 198 0.34 -23.42 -18.81
CA ALA A 198 -0.90 -22.82 -19.32
C ALA A 198 -0.74 -21.33 -19.68
N VAL A 199 0.42 -20.75 -19.40
CA VAL A 199 0.73 -19.36 -19.65
C VAL A 199 1.33 -19.24 -21.07
N ARG A 200 0.55 -18.68 -21.97
CA ARG A 200 1.08 -18.13 -23.23
C ARG A 200 1.69 -16.78 -22.91
N LEU A 201 3.03 -16.69 -22.94
CA LEU A 201 3.71 -15.40 -22.99
C LEU A 201 3.43 -14.78 -24.36
N TRP A 202 2.86 -13.59 -24.37
CA TRP A 202 2.61 -12.76 -25.54
C TRP A 202 3.92 -12.13 -26.00
#